data_5426572f90d6bae35855d65b625385db
#
_entry.id   5426572f90d6bae35855d65b625385db
#
_cell.length_a   1.000
_cell.length_b   1.000
_cell.length_c   1.000
_cell.angle_alpha   90.00
_cell.angle_beta   90.00
_cell.angle_gamma   90.00
#
_symmetry.space_group_name_H-M   'P 1'
#
loop_
_entity.id
_entity.type
_entity.pdbx_description
1 polymer ?
#
loop_
_entity_poly.entity_id
_entity_poly.type
_entity_poly.pdbx_seq_one_letter_code
_entity_poly.pdbx_strand_id
1 'polypeptide(L)'
;ALHLRAAAIQAFEFTYELSYKTLKRYLEETEPNPATVEEMSFNDLIRRAYEAGLLQAELSEWRAFRKQRGAASHTYDESKAQDVFDGIPDFLKEARFLLNEIERRQSRTA
;
A
#
# COMPACT_ATOMS: atom_id res chain seq x y z
N ALA A 1 13.57 -15.22 14.56
CA ALA A 1 13.24 -16.59 14.26
C ALA A 1 12.46 -16.70 12.95
N LEU A 2 12.60 -17.83 12.26
CA LEU A 2 11.98 -18.04 10.95
C LEU A 2 10.46 -17.97 10.99
N HIS A 3 9.84 -18.43 12.06
CA HIS A 3 8.37 -18.38 12.21
C HIS A 3 7.85 -16.96 12.32
N LEU A 4 8.56 -16.10 13.04
CA LEU A 4 8.16 -14.70 13.16
C LEU A 4 8.33 -13.97 11.86
N ARG A 5 9.40 -14.26 11.12
CA ARG A 5 9.62 -13.64 9.80
C ARG A 5 8.52 -14.05 8.83
N ALA A 6 8.19 -15.33 8.78
CA ALA A 6 7.12 -15.83 7.90
C ALA A 6 5.78 -15.21 8.23
N ALA A 7 5.46 -15.09 9.51
CA ALA A 7 4.22 -14.47 9.95
C ALA A 7 4.18 -12.99 9.59
N ALA A 8 5.29 -12.28 9.73
CA ALA A 8 5.39 -10.87 9.38
C ALA A 8 5.19 -10.66 7.87
N ILE A 9 5.78 -11.53 7.05
CA ILE A 9 5.62 -11.45 5.60
C ILE A 9 4.17 -11.70 5.19
N GLN A 10 3.52 -12.66 5.80
CA GLN A 10 2.11 -12.95 5.53
C GLN A 10 1.22 -11.77 5.92
N ALA A 11 1.48 -11.15 7.07
CA ALA A 11 0.78 -9.96 7.50
C ALA A 11 1.02 -8.79 6.55
N PHE A 12 2.24 -8.66 6.02
CA PHE A 12 2.56 -7.64 5.02
C PHE A 12 1.74 -7.83 3.75
N GLU A 13 1.63 -9.05 3.24
CA GLU A 13 0.82 -9.32 2.05
C GLU A 13 -0.62 -8.86 2.24
N PHE A 14 -1.21 -9.24 3.37
CA PHE A 14 -2.57 -8.87 3.70
C PHE A 14 -2.71 -7.35 3.82
N THR A 15 -1.79 -6.71 4.53
CA THR A 15 -1.83 -5.26 4.77
C THR A 15 -1.67 -4.48 3.47
N TYR A 16 -0.79 -4.95 2.59
CA TYR A 16 -0.61 -4.32 1.27
C TYR A 16 -1.90 -4.37 0.46
N GLU A 17 -2.52 -5.55 0.35
CA GLU A 17 -3.75 -5.71 -0.41
C GLU A 17 -4.86 -4.83 0.15
N LEU A 18 -5.01 -4.84 1.46
CA LEU A 18 -6.05 -4.04 2.12
C LEU A 18 -5.80 -2.53 1.94
N SER A 19 -4.55 -2.09 2.07
CA SER A 19 -4.19 -0.68 1.88
C SER A 19 -4.49 -0.21 0.47
N TYR A 20 -4.12 -1.02 -0.53
CA TYR A 20 -4.36 -0.66 -1.92
C TYR A 20 -5.86 -0.59 -2.24
N LYS A 21 -6.62 -1.56 -1.78
CA LYS A 21 -8.08 -1.58 -1.98
C LYS A 21 -8.76 -0.40 -1.28
N THR A 22 -8.31 -0.10 -0.07
CA THR A 22 -8.87 1.02 0.70
C THR A 22 -8.57 2.35 0.01
N LEU A 23 -7.34 2.52 -0.47
CA LEU A 23 -6.95 3.71 -1.22
C LEU A 23 -7.82 3.89 -2.47
N LYS A 24 -7.98 2.83 -3.24
CA LYS A 24 -8.76 2.88 -4.47
C LYS A 24 -10.23 3.22 -4.18
N ARG A 25 -10.81 2.58 -3.17
CA ARG A 25 -12.18 2.87 -2.77
C ARG A 25 -12.35 4.32 -2.32
N TYR A 26 -11.42 4.82 -1.53
CA TYR A 26 -11.49 6.20 -1.06
C TYR A 26 -11.45 7.18 -2.24
N LEU A 27 -10.59 6.95 -3.20
CA LEU A 27 -10.54 7.79 -4.40
C LEU A 27 -11.82 7.70 -5.22
N GLU A 28 -12.40 6.51 -5.36
CA GLU A 28 -13.67 6.34 -6.06
C GLU A 28 -14.79 7.14 -5.38
N GLU A 29 -14.79 7.20 -4.06
CA GLU A 29 -15.81 7.91 -3.29
C GLU A 29 -15.61 9.43 -3.28
N THR A 30 -14.40 9.91 -3.48
CA THR A 30 -14.08 11.34 -3.34
C THR A 30 -13.76 12.05 -4.65
N GLU A 31 -13.46 11.32 -5.71
CA GLU A 31 -13.22 11.94 -7.02
C GLU A 31 -14.54 12.25 -7.73
N PRO A 32 -14.57 13.31 -8.55
CA PRO A 32 -15.80 13.68 -9.27
C PRO A 32 -16.36 12.59 -10.17
N ASN A 33 -15.49 11.76 -10.75
CA ASN A 33 -15.91 10.68 -11.63
C ASN A 33 -15.31 9.35 -11.18
N PRO A 34 -16.07 8.53 -10.42
CA PRO A 34 -15.59 7.23 -9.94
C PRO A 34 -15.12 6.28 -11.05
N ALA A 35 -15.75 6.35 -12.21
CA ALA A 35 -15.39 5.48 -13.34
C ALA A 35 -13.95 5.76 -13.80
N THR A 36 -13.49 7.01 -13.72
CA THR A 36 -12.12 7.36 -14.06
C THR A 36 -11.12 6.65 -13.15
N VAL A 37 -11.43 6.59 -11.85
CA VAL A 37 -10.58 5.91 -10.88
C VAL A 37 -10.54 4.40 -11.15
N GLU A 38 -11.69 3.82 -11.45
CA GLU A 38 -11.81 2.39 -11.72
C GLU A 38 -10.93 1.96 -12.90
N GLU A 39 -10.78 2.82 -13.89
CA GLU A 39 -9.99 2.56 -15.10
C GLU A 39 -8.50 2.90 -14.96
N MET A 40 -8.08 3.51 -13.86
CA MET A 40 -6.69 3.90 -13.67
C MET A 40 -5.76 2.70 -13.57
N SER A 41 -4.59 2.83 -14.21
CA SER A 41 -3.49 1.91 -13.99
C SER A 41 -2.96 2.07 -12.57
N PHE A 42 -2.15 1.12 -12.13
CA PHE A 42 -1.47 1.23 -10.84
C PHE A 42 -0.69 2.55 -10.74
N ASN A 43 0.11 2.84 -11.77
CA ASN A 43 0.94 4.06 -11.75
C ASN A 43 0.09 5.32 -11.62
N ASP A 44 -0.98 5.40 -12.40
CA ASP A 44 -1.86 6.57 -12.37
C ASP A 44 -2.59 6.71 -11.04
N LEU A 45 -3.03 5.60 -10.48
CA LEU A 45 -3.70 5.60 -9.18
C LEU A 45 -2.77 6.11 -8.08
N ILE A 46 -1.54 5.63 -8.04
CA ILE A 46 -0.57 6.06 -7.03
C ILE A 46 -0.22 7.54 -7.21
N ARG A 47 0.00 7.99 -8.45
CA ARG A 47 0.27 9.41 -8.70
C ARG A 47 -0.89 10.29 -8.24
N ARG A 48 -2.10 9.87 -8.54
CA ARG A 48 -3.30 10.63 -8.13
C ARG A 48 -3.43 10.69 -6.62
N ALA A 49 -3.19 9.56 -5.95
CA ALA A 49 -3.25 9.50 -4.48
C ALA A 49 -2.17 10.39 -3.85
N TYR A 50 -0.98 10.40 -4.41
CA TYR A 50 0.10 11.25 -3.94
C TYR A 50 -0.28 12.74 -4.11
N GLU A 51 -0.79 13.10 -5.28
CA GLU A 51 -1.24 14.48 -5.53
C GLU A 51 -2.36 14.91 -4.60
N ALA A 52 -3.22 13.97 -4.23
CA ALA A 52 -4.31 14.23 -3.29
C ALA A 52 -3.85 14.31 -1.82
N GLY A 53 -2.58 14.09 -1.55
CA GLY A 53 -2.03 14.14 -0.19
C GLY A 53 -2.30 12.90 0.65
N LEU A 54 -2.73 11.82 0.03
CA LEU A 54 -3.03 10.58 0.75
C LEU A 54 -1.80 9.72 1.03
N LEU A 55 -0.72 9.95 0.29
CA LEU A 55 0.51 9.16 0.39
C LEU A 55 1.70 10.08 0.62
N GLN A 56 2.67 9.62 1.40
CA GLN A 56 3.97 10.30 1.56
C GLN A 56 4.97 9.79 0.55
N ALA A 57 4.89 8.50 0.22
CA ALA A 57 5.81 7.85 -0.70
C ALA A 57 5.41 8.13 -2.14
N GLU A 58 6.41 8.35 -2.98
CA GLU A 58 6.20 8.58 -4.40
C GLU A 58 6.00 7.27 -5.15
N LEU A 59 5.72 7.38 -6.45
CA LEU A 59 5.48 6.22 -7.30
C LEU A 59 6.63 5.21 -7.27
N SER A 60 7.87 5.68 -7.29
CA SER A 60 9.04 4.78 -7.26
C SER A 60 9.05 3.88 -6.02
N GLU A 61 8.67 4.44 -4.87
CA GLU A 61 8.60 3.70 -3.63
C GLU A 61 7.44 2.70 -3.64
N TRP A 62 6.28 3.11 -4.18
CA TRP A 62 5.14 2.21 -4.29
C TRP A 62 5.38 1.08 -5.29
N ARG A 63 6.14 1.34 -6.32
CA ARG A 63 6.56 0.26 -7.24
C ARG A 63 7.45 -0.74 -6.53
N ALA A 64 8.30 -0.26 -5.62
CA ALA A 64 9.12 -1.15 -4.78
C ALA A 64 8.24 -1.97 -3.82
N PHE A 65 7.23 -1.36 -3.19
CA PHE A 65 6.28 -2.09 -2.35
C PHE A 65 5.55 -3.16 -3.14
N ARG A 66 5.12 -2.83 -4.35
CA ARG A 66 4.44 -3.78 -5.22
C ARG A 66 5.33 -4.96 -5.59
N LYS A 67 6.62 -4.69 -5.87
CA LYS A 67 7.60 -5.72 -6.17
C LYS A 67 7.80 -6.63 -4.95
N GLN A 68 7.89 -6.05 -3.75
CA GLN A 68 7.99 -6.81 -2.51
C GLN A 68 6.77 -7.70 -2.31
N ARG A 69 5.57 -7.19 -2.62
CA ARG A 69 4.35 -7.99 -2.54
C ARG A 69 4.42 -9.20 -3.47
N GLY A 70 4.92 -9.02 -4.68
CA GLY A 70 5.12 -10.12 -5.61
C GLY A 70 6.14 -11.13 -5.11
N ALA A 71 7.25 -10.66 -4.53
CA ALA A 71 8.29 -11.53 -4.00
C ALA A 71 7.86 -12.28 -2.73
N ALA A 72 6.84 -11.78 -2.03
CA ALA A 72 6.33 -12.43 -0.82
C ALA A 72 5.79 -13.84 -1.08
N SER A 73 5.41 -14.16 -2.30
CA SER A 73 4.97 -15.50 -2.67
C SER A 73 6.15 -16.46 -2.97
N HIS A 74 7.38 -15.97 -2.93
CA HIS A 74 8.59 -16.74 -3.22
C HIS A 74 9.52 -16.83 -2.01
N THR A 75 8.95 -16.97 -0.81
CA THR A 75 9.72 -16.98 0.43
C THR A 75 10.50 -18.29 0.67
N TYR A 76 10.33 -19.28 -0.21
CA TYR A 76 11.20 -20.44 -0.23
C TYR A 76 12.65 -20.04 -0.61
N ASP A 77 12.83 -18.90 -1.24
CA ASP A 77 14.14 -18.31 -1.52
C ASP A 77 14.51 -17.43 -0.32
N GLU A 78 15.55 -17.83 0.41
CA GLU A 78 15.96 -17.15 1.65
C GLU A 78 16.32 -15.68 1.43
N SER A 79 16.97 -15.37 0.32
CA SER A 79 17.35 -14.01 -0.03
C SER A 79 16.11 -13.14 -0.24
N LYS A 80 15.12 -13.65 -0.96
CA LYS A 80 13.89 -12.91 -1.22
C LYS A 80 13.08 -12.72 0.06
N ALA A 81 13.03 -13.75 0.90
CA ALA A 81 12.32 -13.65 2.19
C ALA A 81 12.93 -12.55 3.05
N GLN A 82 14.25 -12.47 3.11
CA GLN A 82 14.92 -11.45 3.90
C GLN A 82 14.69 -10.06 3.33
N ASP A 83 14.75 -9.90 2.01
CA ASP A 83 14.50 -8.62 1.35
C ASP A 83 13.07 -8.11 1.63
N VAL A 84 12.09 -8.99 1.54
CA VAL A 84 10.71 -8.63 1.86
C VAL A 84 10.59 -8.21 3.31
N PHE A 85 11.15 -8.99 4.22
CA PHE A 85 11.10 -8.70 5.65
C PHE A 85 11.72 -7.34 5.97
N ASP A 86 12.88 -7.05 5.37
CA ASP A 86 13.60 -5.80 5.62
C ASP A 86 12.84 -4.57 5.12
N GLY A 87 11.99 -4.73 4.11
CA GLY A 87 11.18 -3.64 3.57
C GLY A 87 9.89 -3.36 4.32
N ILE A 88 9.47 -4.24 5.23
CA ILE A 88 8.19 -4.09 5.94
C ILE A 88 8.07 -2.77 6.72
N PRO A 89 9.09 -2.33 7.48
CA PRO A 89 8.96 -1.09 8.24
C PRO A 89 8.61 0.13 7.40
N ASP A 90 9.21 0.28 6.23
CA ASP A 90 8.93 1.40 5.35
C ASP A 90 7.50 1.37 4.84
N PHE A 91 7.02 0.18 4.47
CA PHE A 91 5.64 0.04 4.03
C PHE A 91 4.66 0.33 5.17
N LEU A 92 4.93 -0.14 6.37
CA LEU A 92 4.05 0.11 7.52
C LEU A 92 3.91 1.61 7.80
N LYS A 93 5.01 2.35 7.66
CA LYS A 93 4.98 3.79 7.84
C LYS A 93 4.02 4.44 6.84
N GLU A 94 4.08 4.02 5.59
CA GLU A 94 3.21 4.52 4.54
C GLU A 94 1.75 4.12 4.76
N ALA A 95 1.51 2.87 5.13
CA ALA A 95 0.15 2.39 5.40
C ALA A 95 -0.49 3.15 6.57
N ARG A 96 0.28 3.44 7.62
CA ARG A 96 -0.20 4.24 8.75
C ARG A 96 -0.51 5.67 8.34
N PHE A 97 0.33 6.26 7.50
CA PHE A 97 0.07 7.59 6.99
C PHE A 97 -1.24 7.64 6.22
N LEU A 98 -1.45 6.69 5.33
CA LEU A 98 -2.68 6.60 4.55
C LEU A 98 -3.91 6.47 5.45
N LEU A 99 -3.86 5.55 6.40
CA LEU A 99 -4.98 5.33 7.31
C LEU A 99 -5.29 6.57 8.13
N ASN A 100 -4.27 7.19 8.71
CA ASN A 100 -4.44 8.39 9.51
C ASN A 100 -5.01 9.54 8.69
N GLU A 101 -4.58 9.67 7.45
CA GLU A 101 -5.05 10.72 6.56
C GLU A 101 -6.53 10.54 6.19
N ILE A 102 -6.92 9.31 5.89
CA ILE A 102 -8.32 8.99 5.60
C ILE A 102 -9.19 9.26 6.83
N GLU A 103 -8.78 8.79 8.00
CA GLU A 103 -9.53 9.02 9.24
C GLU A 103 -9.69 10.52 9.54
N ARG A 104 -8.62 11.28 9.37
CA ARG A 104 -8.66 12.72 9.60
C ARG A 104 -9.66 13.40 8.67
N ARG A 105 -9.69 13.03 7.41
CA ARG A 105 -10.61 13.62 6.42
C ARG A 105 -12.06 13.22 6.69
N GLN A 106 -12.28 11.98 7.05
CA GLN A 106 -13.63 11.49 7.38
C GLN A 106 -14.17 12.17 8.64
N SER A 107 -13.33 12.37 9.65
CA SER A 107 -13.73 13.07 10.88
C SER A 107 -14.14 14.52 10.61
N ARG A 108 -13.51 15.17 9.63
CA ARG A 108 -13.81 16.57 9.29
C ARG A 108 -15.14 16.72 8.55
N THR A 109 -15.60 15.67 7.89
CA THR A 109 -16.85 15.70 7.14
C THR A 109 -18.05 15.18 7.94
N ALA A 110 -17.80 14.61 9.11
CA ALA A 110 -18.84 14.01 9.95
C ALA A 110 -19.57 15.09 10.83
#